data_453793d985947b444c9ad16552ebe0c0
#
_entry.id   453793d985947b444c9ad16552ebe0c0
#
_cell.length_a   1.000
_cell.length_b   1.000
_cell.length_c   1.000
_cell.angle_alpha   90.00
_cell.angle_beta   90.00
_cell.angle_gamma   90.00
#
_symmetry.space_group_name_H-M   'P 1'
#
loop_
_entity.id
_entity.type
_entity.pdbx_description
1 polymer ?
#
loop_
_entity_poly.entity_id
_entity_poly.type
_entity_poly.pdbx_seq_one_letter_code
_entity_poly.pdbx_strand_id
1 'polypeptide(L)'
;GQWYFYNQMAVNQGKTAFERLWGKRENVDNWQRTNKTVVSFGDTNQMTESQLDSLQQAETVTDSLSQVPDSAQNDPHKRAYYLAQIPFSAEQVAASNLQIMDGLFHSGVIFKDKLDNLKLSEKALRRLVDGYPSYEHIDKAYYHLFLLYSRLGQSGVAARYIQLLK
;
A
#
# COMPACT_ATOMS: atom_id res chain seq x y z
N GLY A 1 -8.42 -39.61 -15.84
CA GLY A 1 -7.18 -38.83 -15.76
C GLY A 1 -6.50 -39.07 -14.43
N GLN A 2 -5.21 -39.38 -14.47
CA GLN A 2 -4.42 -39.60 -13.27
C GLN A 2 -4.19 -38.25 -12.59
N TRP A 3 -4.35 -38.17 -11.25
CA TRP A 3 -4.14 -36.94 -10.50
C TRP A 3 -2.69 -36.44 -10.64
N TYR A 4 -2.47 -35.12 -10.77
CA TYR A 4 -1.18 -34.50 -11.10
C TYR A 4 0.00 -35.04 -10.29
N PHE A 5 -0.14 -35.16 -8.97
CA PHE A 5 0.93 -35.59 -8.07
C PHE A 5 1.31 -37.07 -8.20
N TYR A 6 0.48 -37.91 -8.84
CA TYR A 6 0.82 -39.30 -9.19
C TYR A 6 1.46 -39.42 -10.57
N ASN A 7 1.49 -38.35 -11.36
CA ASN A 7 2.13 -38.29 -12.65
C ASN A 7 3.55 -37.72 -12.50
N GLN A 8 4.53 -38.59 -12.32
CA GLN A 8 5.94 -38.21 -12.11
C GLN A 8 6.51 -37.34 -13.25
N MET A 9 6.06 -37.56 -14.48
CA MET A 9 6.50 -36.78 -15.63
C MET A 9 5.98 -35.33 -15.54
N ALA A 10 4.73 -35.14 -15.20
CA ALA A 10 4.13 -33.82 -15.02
C ALA A 10 4.75 -33.06 -13.85
N VAL A 11 5.03 -33.76 -12.74
CA VAL A 11 5.71 -33.16 -11.56
C VAL A 11 7.12 -32.70 -11.93
N ASN A 12 7.89 -33.52 -12.66
CA ASN A 12 9.25 -33.15 -13.08
C ASN A 12 9.26 -31.98 -14.07
N GLN A 13 8.32 -31.94 -15.02
CA GLN A 13 8.16 -30.78 -15.90
C GLN A 13 7.80 -29.52 -15.14
N GLY A 14 6.86 -29.61 -14.19
CA GLY A 14 6.48 -28.48 -13.34
C GLY A 14 7.65 -27.96 -12.50
N LYS A 15 8.45 -28.87 -11.93
CA LYS A 15 9.67 -28.52 -11.19
C LYS A 15 10.69 -27.78 -12.06
N THR A 16 10.94 -28.29 -13.24
CA THR A 16 11.88 -27.69 -14.21
C THR A 16 11.39 -26.29 -14.64
N ALA A 17 10.09 -26.16 -14.93
CA ALA A 17 9.49 -24.87 -15.28
C ALA A 17 9.56 -23.87 -14.11
N PHE A 18 9.33 -24.31 -12.88
CA PHE A 18 9.47 -23.50 -11.69
C PHE A 18 10.91 -23.03 -11.48
N GLU A 19 11.89 -23.95 -11.55
CA GLU A 19 13.31 -23.62 -11.39
C GLU A 19 13.81 -22.63 -12.46
N ARG A 20 13.25 -22.68 -13.67
CA ARG A 20 13.59 -21.75 -14.75
C ARG A 20 13.09 -20.34 -14.48
N LEU A 21 11.90 -20.19 -13.87
CA LEU A 21 11.29 -18.89 -13.58
C LEU A 21 11.82 -18.28 -12.28
N TRP A 22 12.01 -19.09 -11.25
CA TRP A 22 12.27 -18.64 -9.88
C TRP A 22 13.68 -19.00 -9.39
N GLY A 23 14.48 -19.76 -10.17
CA GLY A 23 15.75 -20.31 -9.75
C GLY A 23 15.58 -21.46 -8.75
N LYS A 24 16.69 -21.95 -8.23
CA LYS A 24 16.67 -22.97 -7.17
C LYS A 24 16.21 -22.33 -5.87
N ARG A 25 14.98 -22.61 -5.48
CA ARG A 25 14.37 -22.13 -4.24
C ARG A 25 14.18 -23.28 -3.27
N GLU A 26 14.47 -23.04 -2.01
CA GLU A 26 14.19 -23.98 -0.93
C GLU A 26 12.70 -23.90 -0.54
N ASN A 27 12.15 -25.03 -0.09
CA ASN A 27 10.77 -25.08 0.42
C ASN A 27 10.75 -24.56 1.87
N VAL A 28 10.75 -23.24 2.01
CA VAL A 28 10.72 -22.51 3.27
C VAL A 28 9.72 -21.35 3.16
N ASP A 29 9.27 -20.84 4.29
CA ASP A 29 8.40 -19.67 4.32
C ASP A 29 9.04 -18.49 3.59
N ASN A 30 8.21 -17.73 2.88
CA ASN A 30 8.63 -16.60 2.04
C ASN A 30 9.66 -16.97 0.95
N TRP A 31 9.57 -18.20 0.37
CA TRP A 31 10.45 -18.70 -0.69
C TRP A 31 10.55 -17.76 -1.91
N GLN A 32 9.51 -16.98 -2.20
CA GLN A 32 9.45 -16.03 -3.30
C GLN A 32 10.35 -14.80 -3.09
N ARG A 33 10.80 -14.53 -1.86
CA ARG A 33 11.67 -13.40 -1.56
C ARG A 33 13.12 -13.78 -1.70
N THR A 34 13.89 -13.00 -2.48
CA THR A 34 15.35 -13.20 -2.64
C THR A 34 16.09 -12.74 -1.39
N ASN A 35 15.63 -11.64 -0.76
CA ASN A 35 16.20 -11.13 0.47
C ASN A 35 15.23 -11.38 1.64
N LYS A 36 15.61 -12.27 2.55
CA LYS A 36 14.82 -12.66 3.74
C LYS A 36 15.11 -11.79 4.96
N THR A 37 15.99 -10.80 4.83
CA THR A 37 16.26 -9.83 5.88
C THR A 37 15.08 -8.87 6.02
N VAL A 38 13.95 -9.39 6.48
CA VAL A 38 12.89 -8.54 7.04
C VAL A 38 13.23 -8.43 8.50
N VAL A 39 13.63 -7.24 8.93
CA VAL A 39 13.65 -6.90 10.35
C VAL A 39 12.22 -7.10 10.83
N SER A 40 11.99 -8.22 11.53
CA SER A 40 10.73 -8.47 12.21
C SER A 40 10.64 -7.45 13.34
N PHE A 41 9.81 -6.44 13.20
CA PHE A 41 9.53 -5.44 14.24
C PHE A 41 8.77 -6.04 15.45
N GLY A 42 8.99 -7.31 15.76
CA GLY A 42 8.28 -8.01 16.82
C GLY A 42 9.16 -8.75 17.83
N ASP A 43 10.47 -8.83 17.62
CA ASP A 43 11.34 -9.62 18.52
C ASP A 43 12.61 -8.83 18.89
N THR A 44 12.44 -7.89 19.83
CA THR A 44 13.52 -7.02 20.33
C THR A 44 14.46 -7.72 21.33
N ASN A 45 14.36 -9.04 21.52
CA ASN A 45 15.13 -9.73 22.59
C ASN A 45 16.36 -10.51 22.12
N GLN A 46 16.78 -10.44 20.84
CA GLN A 46 18.04 -11.05 20.39
C GLN A 46 18.73 -10.21 19.29
N MET A 47 18.91 -8.93 19.52
CA MET A 47 19.85 -8.14 18.69
C MET A 47 21.24 -8.25 19.30
N THR A 48 22.20 -8.77 18.52
CA THR A 48 23.61 -8.74 18.86
C THR A 48 24.16 -7.32 18.77
N GLU A 49 25.13 -6.97 19.63
CA GLU A 49 25.74 -5.64 19.72
C GLU A 49 26.27 -5.09 18.37
N SER A 50 26.69 -5.96 17.46
CA SER A 50 27.12 -5.60 16.10
C SER A 50 25.98 -5.13 15.17
N GLN A 51 24.72 -5.47 15.48
CA GLN A 51 23.53 -5.00 14.74
C GLN A 51 23.05 -3.64 15.25
N LEU A 52 23.29 -3.35 16.52
CA LEU A 52 23.01 -2.04 17.12
C LEU A 52 23.96 -0.95 16.58
N ASP A 53 25.22 -1.29 16.37
CA ASP A 53 26.23 -0.39 15.83
C ASP A 53 25.93 0.01 14.36
N SER A 54 25.33 -0.91 13.60
CA SER A 54 24.86 -0.64 12.23
C SER A 54 23.64 0.27 12.18
N LEU A 55 22.83 0.33 13.25
CA LEU A 55 21.67 1.23 13.33
C LEU A 55 22.08 2.63 13.81
N GLN A 56 23.09 2.74 14.68
CA GLN A 56 23.62 4.03 15.14
C GLN A 56 24.39 4.77 14.03
N GLN A 57 25.00 4.05 13.08
CA GLN A 57 25.59 4.68 11.88
C GLN A 57 24.55 5.19 10.90
N ALA A 58 23.27 4.78 11.00
CA ALA A 58 22.20 5.27 10.15
C ALA A 58 21.63 6.63 10.60
N GLU A 59 21.82 7.03 11.87
CA GLU A 59 21.31 8.31 12.38
C GLU A 59 22.20 9.51 12.07
N THR A 60 23.47 9.30 11.63
CA THR A 60 24.38 10.39 11.26
C THR A 60 24.32 10.77 9.77
N VAL A 61 23.40 10.20 9.00
CA VAL A 61 23.29 10.42 7.53
C VAL A 61 22.25 11.48 7.15
N THR A 62 21.73 12.25 8.10
CA THR A 62 20.77 13.33 7.77
C THR A 62 21.42 14.56 7.11
N ASP A 63 22.75 14.66 7.08
CA ASP A 63 23.43 15.81 6.49
C ASP A 63 24.13 15.52 5.13
N SER A 64 24.00 14.29 4.61
CA SER A 64 24.68 13.89 3.36
C SER A 64 23.71 13.60 2.18
N LEU A 65 22.46 14.05 2.24
CA LEU A 65 21.47 13.85 1.16
C LEU A 65 21.76 14.70 -0.10
N SER A 66 22.78 15.54 -0.09
CA SER A 66 23.11 16.43 -1.21
C SER A 66 24.09 15.85 -2.23
N GLN A 67 24.62 14.62 -2.06
CA GLN A 67 25.60 14.02 -2.98
C GLN A 67 25.39 12.53 -3.24
N VAL A 68 24.16 12.07 -3.48
CA VAL A 68 23.95 10.73 -4.03
C VAL A 68 24.18 10.81 -5.55
N PRO A 69 25.09 10.02 -6.14
CA PRO A 69 25.28 10.02 -7.59
C PRO A 69 23.98 9.69 -8.29
N ASP A 70 23.63 10.43 -9.32
CA ASP A 70 22.39 10.34 -10.11
C ASP A 70 22.06 8.90 -10.56
N SER A 71 23.07 8.08 -10.78
CA SER A 71 22.97 6.66 -11.13
C SER A 71 22.37 5.77 -10.00
N ALA A 72 22.51 6.18 -8.72
CA ALA A 72 21.99 5.41 -7.60
C ALA A 72 20.48 5.66 -7.37
N GLN A 73 19.98 6.81 -7.80
CA GLN A 73 18.55 7.17 -7.71
C GLN A 73 17.71 6.45 -8.78
N ASN A 74 18.35 6.00 -9.87
CA ASN A 74 17.66 5.32 -10.97
C ASN A 74 17.75 3.79 -10.90
N ASP A 75 18.41 3.21 -9.91
CA ASP A 75 18.56 1.76 -9.76
C ASP A 75 17.52 1.20 -8.77
N PRO A 76 16.51 0.44 -9.23
CA PRO A 76 15.45 -0.12 -8.37
C PRO A 76 15.95 -1.15 -7.35
N HIS A 77 17.22 -1.56 -7.42
CA HIS A 77 17.84 -2.45 -6.44
C HIS A 77 18.49 -1.70 -5.29
N LYS A 78 18.55 -0.36 -5.34
CA LYS A 78 19.15 0.47 -4.31
C LYS A 78 18.10 1.17 -3.47
N ARG A 79 18.38 1.33 -2.18
CA ARG A 79 17.53 2.06 -1.25
C ARG A 79 17.29 3.52 -1.70
N ALA A 80 18.30 4.15 -2.29
CA ALA A 80 18.23 5.53 -2.77
C ALA A 80 17.11 5.76 -3.79
N TYR A 81 16.85 4.77 -4.67
CA TYR A 81 15.75 4.80 -5.62
C TYR A 81 14.37 4.97 -4.92
N TYR A 82 14.12 4.20 -3.87
CA TYR A 82 12.85 4.27 -3.15
C TYR A 82 12.75 5.53 -2.29
N LEU A 83 13.86 5.97 -1.68
CA LEU A 83 13.88 7.20 -0.89
C LEU A 83 13.59 8.44 -1.75
N ALA A 84 14.08 8.47 -2.99
CA ALA A 84 13.80 9.57 -3.92
C ALA A 84 12.31 9.69 -4.29
N GLN A 85 11.54 8.61 -4.14
CA GLN A 85 10.10 8.59 -4.45
C GLN A 85 9.20 8.93 -3.24
N ILE A 86 9.78 9.00 -2.04
CA ILE A 86 8.99 9.34 -0.83
C ILE A 86 8.88 10.85 -0.71
N PRO A 87 7.67 11.40 -0.52
CA PRO A 87 7.48 12.83 -0.32
C PRO A 87 7.94 13.25 1.08
N PHE A 88 9.08 13.92 1.18
CA PHE A 88 9.62 14.45 2.45
C PHE A 88 9.33 15.93 2.64
N SER A 89 9.28 16.72 1.57
CA SER A 89 8.97 18.14 1.68
C SER A 89 7.48 18.39 1.90
N ALA A 90 7.13 19.49 2.55
CA ALA A 90 5.74 19.89 2.77
C ALA A 90 4.96 20.00 1.45
N GLU A 91 5.59 20.50 0.39
CA GLU A 91 4.99 20.63 -0.94
C GLU A 91 4.72 19.27 -1.59
N GLN A 92 5.68 18.34 -1.49
CA GLN A 92 5.52 16.98 -2.01
C GLN A 92 4.43 16.21 -1.24
N VAL A 93 4.38 16.38 0.08
CA VAL A 93 3.32 15.80 0.92
C VAL A 93 1.96 16.37 0.54
N ALA A 94 1.86 17.68 0.33
CA ALA A 94 0.61 18.32 -0.11
C ALA A 94 0.15 17.79 -1.47
N ALA A 95 1.06 17.68 -2.45
CA ALA A 95 0.76 17.13 -3.77
C ALA A 95 0.32 15.66 -3.69
N SER A 96 1.00 14.85 -2.86
CA SER A 96 0.61 13.46 -2.60
C SER A 96 -0.78 13.35 -1.96
N ASN A 97 -1.08 14.22 -0.99
CA ASN A 97 -2.39 14.25 -0.36
C ASN A 97 -3.50 14.61 -1.33
N LEU A 98 -3.28 15.54 -2.28
CA LEU A 98 -4.26 15.83 -3.34
C LEU A 98 -4.58 14.58 -4.16
N GLN A 99 -3.57 13.83 -4.58
CA GLN A 99 -3.77 12.58 -5.32
C GLN A 99 -4.53 11.53 -4.49
N ILE A 100 -4.24 11.45 -3.18
CA ILE A 100 -4.95 10.53 -2.28
C ILE A 100 -6.42 10.94 -2.16
N MET A 101 -6.71 12.21 -2.00
CA MET A 101 -8.08 12.72 -1.89
C MET A 101 -8.90 12.42 -3.14
N ASP A 102 -8.35 12.70 -4.31
CA ASP A 102 -8.98 12.39 -5.60
C ASP A 102 -9.16 10.88 -5.79
N GLY A 103 -8.14 10.09 -5.45
CA GLY A 103 -8.20 8.64 -5.52
C GLY A 103 -9.28 8.06 -4.61
N LEU A 104 -9.42 8.55 -3.37
CA LEU A 104 -10.44 8.13 -2.42
C LEU A 104 -11.85 8.51 -2.91
N PHE A 105 -12.02 9.73 -3.43
CA PHE A 105 -13.30 10.18 -3.98
C PHE A 105 -13.74 9.31 -5.15
N HIS A 106 -12.89 9.19 -6.19
CA HIS A 106 -13.23 8.44 -7.39
C HIS A 106 -13.42 6.94 -7.11
N SER A 107 -12.58 6.33 -6.28
CA SER A 107 -12.76 4.92 -5.88
C SER A 107 -14.07 4.71 -5.13
N GLY A 108 -14.43 5.62 -4.23
CA GLY A 108 -15.70 5.57 -3.52
C GLY A 108 -16.92 5.63 -4.43
N VAL A 109 -16.89 6.52 -5.43
CA VAL A 109 -17.96 6.63 -6.44
C VAL A 109 -18.02 5.38 -7.32
N ILE A 110 -16.88 4.89 -7.81
CA ILE A 110 -16.81 3.70 -8.67
C ILE A 110 -17.32 2.46 -7.93
N PHE A 111 -16.90 2.24 -6.69
CA PHE A 111 -17.39 1.13 -5.87
C PHE A 111 -18.90 1.15 -5.71
N LYS A 112 -19.49 2.34 -5.52
CA LYS A 112 -20.95 2.48 -5.35
C LYS A 112 -21.69 2.30 -6.67
N ASP A 113 -21.24 2.98 -7.75
CA ASP A 113 -22.04 3.15 -8.96
C ASP A 113 -21.75 2.11 -10.05
N LYS A 114 -20.54 1.54 -10.07
CA LYS A 114 -20.09 0.58 -11.08
C LYS A 114 -19.96 -0.84 -10.59
N LEU A 115 -19.50 -1.01 -9.35
CA LEU A 115 -19.22 -2.32 -8.77
C LEU A 115 -20.27 -2.77 -7.74
N ASP A 116 -21.22 -1.90 -7.42
CA ASP A 116 -22.26 -2.12 -6.40
C ASP A 116 -21.73 -2.61 -5.04
N ASN A 117 -20.48 -2.22 -4.74
CA ASN A 117 -19.84 -2.58 -3.48
C ASN A 117 -19.93 -1.42 -2.47
N LEU A 118 -21.10 -1.35 -1.81
CA LEU A 118 -21.38 -0.26 -0.87
C LEU A 118 -20.41 -0.22 0.31
N LYS A 119 -19.92 -1.40 0.76
CA LYS A 119 -18.98 -1.49 1.89
C LYS A 119 -17.61 -0.86 1.56
N LEU A 120 -17.05 -1.12 0.37
CA LEU A 120 -15.80 -0.51 -0.05
C LEU A 120 -15.97 0.98 -0.37
N SER A 121 -17.12 1.36 -0.94
CA SER A 121 -17.49 2.76 -1.16
C SER A 121 -17.54 3.53 0.16
N GLU A 122 -18.24 3.00 1.16
CA GLU A 122 -18.30 3.60 2.50
C GLU A 122 -16.90 3.81 3.08
N LYS A 123 -16.06 2.78 3.03
CA LYS A 123 -14.69 2.84 3.55
C LYS A 123 -13.87 3.93 2.89
N ALA A 124 -13.95 4.06 1.57
CA ALA A 124 -13.20 5.07 0.82
C ALA A 124 -13.71 6.49 1.10
N LEU A 125 -15.03 6.72 1.00
CA LEU A 125 -15.63 8.03 1.23
C LEU A 125 -15.50 8.49 2.68
N ARG A 126 -15.65 7.58 3.66
CA ARG A 126 -15.45 7.95 5.07
C ARG A 126 -14.00 8.31 5.35
N ARG A 127 -13.04 7.55 4.83
CA ARG A 127 -11.63 7.91 4.96
C ARG A 127 -11.33 9.28 4.38
N LEU A 128 -11.99 9.64 3.28
CA LEU A 128 -11.86 10.97 2.68
C LEU A 128 -12.40 12.06 3.62
N VAL A 129 -13.64 11.95 4.07
CA VAL A 129 -14.27 13.02 4.87
C VAL A 129 -13.70 13.13 6.29
N ASP A 130 -13.25 12.00 6.86
CA ASP A 130 -12.67 11.97 8.21
C ASP A 130 -11.20 12.44 8.20
N GLY A 131 -10.42 12.10 7.17
CA GLY A 131 -8.99 12.40 7.09
C GLY A 131 -8.64 13.68 6.33
N TYR A 132 -9.51 14.14 5.43
CA TYR A 132 -9.23 15.24 4.52
C TYR A 132 -10.42 16.22 4.39
N PRO A 133 -10.83 16.87 5.47
CA PRO A 133 -11.99 17.77 5.46
C PRO A 133 -11.81 19.01 4.58
N SER A 134 -10.58 19.34 4.21
CA SER A 134 -10.22 20.45 3.31
C SER A 134 -10.28 20.10 1.82
N TYR A 135 -10.75 18.89 1.46
CA TYR A 135 -10.88 18.51 0.06
C TYR A 135 -11.85 19.42 -0.69
N GLU A 136 -11.46 19.90 -1.86
CA GLU A 136 -12.25 20.86 -2.67
C GLU A 136 -13.67 20.38 -2.96
N HIS A 137 -13.85 19.07 -3.16
CA HIS A 137 -15.14 18.46 -3.49
C HIS A 137 -15.74 17.67 -2.32
N ILE A 138 -15.51 18.11 -1.08
CA ILE A 138 -16.00 17.44 0.12
C ILE A 138 -17.54 17.39 0.16
N ASP A 139 -18.19 18.40 -0.37
CA ASP A 139 -19.65 18.49 -0.56
C ASP A 139 -20.17 17.30 -1.39
N LYS A 140 -19.50 16.99 -2.49
CA LYS A 140 -19.83 15.82 -3.33
C LYS A 140 -19.63 14.50 -2.58
N ALA A 141 -18.60 14.41 -1.74
CA ALA A 141 -18.38 13.23 -0.92
C ALA A 141 -19.50 13.02 0.10
N TYR A 142 -19.97 14.10 0.76
CA TYR A 142 -21.15 14.03 1.64
C TYR A 142 -22.41 13.62 0.89
N TYR A 143 -22.61 14.15 -0.31
CA TYR A 143 -23.75 13.75 -1.14
C TYR A 143 -23.71 12.25 -1.51
N HIS A 144 -22.55 11.74 -1.89
CA HIS A 144 -22.39 10.31 -2.20
C HIS A 144 -22.58 9.43 -0.97
N LEU A 145 -22.14 9.86 0.22
CA LEU A 145 -22.42 9.16 1.49
C LEU A 145 -23.90 9.19 1.84
N PHE A 146 -24.60 10.32 1.62
CA PHE A 146 -26.05 10.37 1.77
C PHE A 146 -26.74 9.34 0.89
N LEU A 147 -26.42 9.27 -0.41
CA LEU A 147 -26.99 8.30 -1.33
C LEU A 147 -26.70 6.85 -0.91
N LEU A 148 -25.47 6.59 -0.47
CA LEU A 148 -25.02 5.29 -0.01
C LEU A 148 -25.83 4.81 1.20
N TYR A 149 -25.94 5.64 2.24
CA TYR A 149 -26.69 5.29 3.45
C TYR A 149 -28.19 5.23 3.21
N SER A 150 -28.72 6.00 2.27
CA SER A 150 -30.12 5.86 1.81
C SER A 150 -30.36 4.51 1.17
N ARG A 151 -29.44 4.01 0.33
CA ARG A 151 -29.52 2.65 -0.25
C ARG A 151 -29.39 1.55 0.80
N LEU A 152 -28.62 1.77 1.87
CA LEU A 152 -28.49 0.84 2.98
C LEU A 152 -29.68 0.90 3.97
N GLY A 153 -30.67 1.76 3.74
CA GLY A 153 -31.81 1.94 4.64
C GLY A 153 -31.48 2.66 5.97
N GLN A 154 -30.29 3.22 6.09
CA GLN A 154 -29.81 3.92 7.29
C GLN A 154 -30.17 5.42 7.24
N SER A 155 -31.45 5.73 7.29
CA SER A 155 -31.97 7.09 7.11
C SER A 155 -31.45 8.11 8.13
N GLY A 156 -31.19 7.70 9.37
CA GLY A 156 -30.61 8.59 10.39
C GLY A 156 -29.18 9.03 10.05
N VAL A 157 -28.36 8.14 9.53
CA VAL A 157 -26.99 8.46 9.09
C VAL A 157 -27.04 9.30 7.82
N ALA A 158 -27.90 8.94 6.87
CA ALA A 158 -28.11 9.71 5.65
C ALA A 158 -28.51 11.18 5.94
N ALA A 159 -29.46 11.38 6.86
CA ALA A 159 -29.90 12.72 7.27
C ALA A 159 -28.76 13.58 7.84
N ARG A 160 -27.80 12.97 8.56
CA ARG A 160 -26.63 13.68 9.08
C ARG A 160 -25.76 14.23 7.95
N TYR A 161 -25.52 13.47 6.88
CA TYR A 161 -24.72 13.95 5.77
C TYR A 161 -25.40 15.05 4.95
N ILE A 162 -26.74 15.01 4.82
CA ILE A 162 -27.51 16.11 4.21
C ILE A 162 -27.42 17.42 5.02
N GLN A 163 -27.33 17.32 6.35
CA GLN A 163 -27.15 18.52 7.18
C GLN A 163 -25.79 19.17 7.00
N LEU A 164 -24.75 18.40 6.64
CA LEU A 164 -23.40 18.92 6.35
C LEU A 164 -23.31 19.60 4.99
N LEU A 165 -24.32 19.46 4.13
CA LEU A 165 -24.42 20.13 2.82
C LEU A 165 -25.12 21.49 2.87
N LYS A 166 -25.71 21.87 4.00
CA LYS A 166 -26.39 23.16 4.24
C LYS A 166 -25.43 24.18 4.79
#